data_8517031ff2709f2f338f894f7b0bb0f8
#
_entry.id   8517031ff2709f2f338f894f7b0bb0f8
#
_cell.length_a   1.000
_cell.length_b   1.000
_cell.length_c   1.000
_cell.angle_alpha   90.00
_cell.angle_beta   90.00
_cell.angle_gamma   90.00
#
_symmetry.space_group_name_H-M   'P 1'
#
loop_
_entity.id
_entity.type
_entity.pdbx_description
1 polymer ?
#
loop_
_entity_poly.entity_id
_entity_poly.type
_entity_poly.pdbx_seq_one_letter_code
_entity_poly.pdbx_strand_id
1 'polypeptide(L)'
;MLVHGAIIPPRAAVEAVDAVVRSIRVPVEPVAEPTGSKGIRGRFGRHRADAEPPPEPPAMLEHVRVEDMQFPITGFGNLTTHDTHRVTESIKAAAADWHPVTLRFAGGTALDFPGDWSVWAKVEGDLDEVFAMARSVPQSVEGLGFFVDRRKFRPMMSVAKVTPATTGPFLEKVVAALDAFRGEEWTAEISLLKETFVGGRPQLVEFERIGPRP
;
A
#
# COMPACT_ATOMS: atom_id res chain seq x y z
N MET A 1 -11.09 11.66 -17.71
CA MET A 1 -10.03 10.90 -17.03
C MET A 1 -10.50 10.55 -15.63
N LEU A 2 -10.18 9.35 -15.16
CA LEU A 2 -10.45 8.96 -13.77
C LEU A 2 -9.53 9.73 -12.83
N VAL A 3 -10.14 10.45 -11.85
CA VAL A 3 -9.41 11.31 -10.92
C VAL A 3 -9.65 10.84 -9.48
N HIS A 4 -8.57 10.83 -8.68
CA HIS A 4 -8.57 10.40 -7.30
C HIS A 4 -7.86 11.42 -6.41
N GLY A 5 -8.28 11.49 -5.15
CA GLY A 5 -7.58 12.20 -4.09
C GLY A 5 -6.98 11.21 -3.10
N ALA A 6 -5.71 11.40 -2.77
CA ALA A 6 -4.97 10.54 -1.84
C ALA A 6 -3.91 11.36 -1.08
N ILE A 7 -3.37 10.78 -0.01
CA ILE A 7 -2.11 11.23 0.58
C ILE A 7 -1.02 10.27 0.12
N ILE A 8 0.06 10.82 -0.48
CA ILE A 8 1.23 10.06 -0.89
C ILE A 8 2.37 10.38 0.08
N PRO A 9 2.80 9.42 0.91
CA PRO A 9 3.96 9.63 1.77
C PRO A 9 5.23 9.84 0.94
N PRO A 10 6.28 10.46 1.51
CA PRO A 10 7.59 10.52 0.88
C PRO A 10 8.10 9.11 0.55
N ARG A 11 8.74 8.98 -0.61
CA ARG A 11 9.24 7.69 -1.09
C ARG A 11 10.14 6.99 -0.07
N ALA A 12 11.02 7.73 0.61
CA ALA A 12 11.89 7.16 1.64
C ALA A 12 11.11 6.54 2.81
N ALA A 13 10.00 7.17 3.23
CA ALA A 13 9.13 6.62 4.29
C ALA A 13 8.42 5.34 3.85
N VAL A 14 7.96 5.28 2.59
CA VAL A 14 7.34 4.09 2.01
C VAL A 14 8.35 2.95 1.87
N GLU A 15 9.55 3.23 1.34
CA GLU A 15 10.63 2.24 1.20
C GLU A 15 11.08 1.69 2.56
N ALA A 16 11.11 2.52 3.61
CA ALA A 16 11.46 2.09 4.95
C ALA A 16 10.44 1.07 5.50
N VAL A 17 9.15 1.34 5.36
CA VAL A 17 8.10 0.41 5.82
C VAL A 17 8.03 -0.86 4.98
N ASP A 18 8.23 -0.77 3.65
CA ASP A 18 8.29 -1.94 2.76
C ASP A 18 9.48 -2.84 3.13
N ALA A 19 10.64 -2.24 3.44
CA ALA A 19 11.83 -2.97 3.89
C ALA A 19 11.57 -3.76 5.18
N VAL A 20 10.81 -3.22 6.14
CA VAL A 20 10.40 -3.94 7.35
C VAL A 20 9.62 -5.20 6.98
N VAL A 21 8.57 -5.06 6.16
CA VAL A 21 7.74 -6.21 5.76
C VAL A 21 8.56 -7.25 4.99
N ARG A 22 9.43 -6.83 4.07
CA ARG A 22 10.31 -7.72 3.29
C ARG A 22 11.40 -8.39 4.12
N SER A 23 11.76 -7.84 5.28
CA SER A 23 12.78 -8.44 6.15
C SER A 23 12.32 -9.72 6.86
N ILE A 24 11.00 -9.91 6.98
CA ILE A 24 10.43 -11.06 7.68
C ILE A 24 10.60 -12.30 6.83
N ARG A 25 11.35 -13.27 7.35
CA ARG A 25 11.60 -14.56 6.70
C ARG A 25 10.73 -15.65 7.34
N VAL A 26 10.25 -16.54 6.50
CA VAL A 26 9.72 -17.81 6.98
C VAL A 26 10.91 -18.64 7.46
N PRO A 27 10.89 -19.20 8.68
CA PRO A 27 11.83 -20.24 9.02
C PRO A 27 11.66 -21.38 8.03
N VAL A 28 12.64 -21.63 7.19
CA VAL A 28 12.69 -22.85 6.39
C VAL A 28 12.94 -23.96 7.40
N GLU A 29 11.91 -24.71 7.79
CA GLU A 29 12.17 -25.97 8.48
C GLU A 29 13.06 -26.79 7.56
N PRO A 30 14.23 -27.24 8.03
CA PRO A 30 15.07 -28.10 7.22
C PRO A 30 14.21 -29.31 6.84
N VAL A 31 13.95 -29.49 5.55
CA VAL A 31 13.35 -30.69 5.03
C VAL A 31 14.20 -31.83 5.56
N ALA A 32 13.65 -32.62 6.47
CA ALA A 32 14.33 -33.78 7.03
C ALA A 32 14.78 -34.62 5.83
N GLU A 33 16.10 -34.70 5.64
CA GLU A 33 16.66 -35.56 4.60
C GLU A 33 16.03 -36.96 4.82
N PRO A 34 15.49 -37.59 3.78
CA PRO A 34 14.98 -38.95 3.92
C PRO A 34 16.14 -39.81 4.38
N THR A 35 16.11 -40.21 5.65
CA THR A 35 17.09 -41.12 6.29
C THR A 35 17.25 -42.30 5.39
N GLY A 36 18.45 -42.44 4.83
CA GLY A 36 18.80 -43.35 3.75
C GLY A 36 18.32 -44.76 3.94
N SER A 37 17.63 -45.23 2.95
CA SER A 37 17.56 -46.66 2.62
C SER A 37 18.91 -47.03 1.98
N LYS A 38 19.73 -47.79 2.73
CA LYS A 38 20.84 -48.58 2.17
C LYS A 38 20.25 -49.63 1.24
N GLY A 39 20.44 -49.51 -0.03
CA GLY A 39 19.98 -50.53 -0.97
C GLY A 39 20.51 -50.36 -2.38
N ILE A 40 21.55 -51.13 -2.70
CA ILE A 40 21.88 -51.74 -4.00
C ILE A 40 22.46 -50.81 -5.10
N ARG A 41 23.76 -50.97 -5.30
CA ARG A 41 24.50 -50.59 -6.50
C ARG A 41 23.88 -51.20 -7.74
N GLY A 42 23.24 -50.39 -8.58
CA GLY A 42 22.87 -50.65 -9.95
C GLY A 42 23.57 -49.66 -10.86
N ARG A 43 24.59 -50.16 -11.58
CA ARG A 43 25.38 -49.47 -12.60
C ARG A 43 24.54 -49.46 -13.85
N PHE A 44 23.95 -48.32 -14.28
CA PHE A 44 23.56 -48.06 -15.68
C PHE A 44 23.27 -46.58 -15.96
N GLY A 45 23.92 -46.06 -16.99
CA GLY A 45 23.35 -45.11 -17.97
C GLY A 45 23.26 -43.63 -17.61
N ARG A 46 24.23 -42.88 -18.16
CA ARG A 46 24.17 -41.43 -18.34
C ARG A 46 22.93 -41.06 -19.15
N HIS A 47 21.98 -40.39 -18.50
CA HIS A 47 21.24 -39.30 -19.09
C HIS A 47 21.08 -38.25 -17.98
N ARG A 48 21.92 -37.23 -18.06
CA ARG A 48 21.68 -35.99 -17.31
C ARG A 48 20.54 -35.30 -18.08
N ALA A 49 19.31 -35.70 -17.79
CA ALA A 49 18.16 -34.88 -18.08
C ALA A 49 18.36 -33.59 -17.27
N ASP A 50 18.25 -32.46 -17.93
CA ASP A 50 18.18 -31.14 -17.29
C ASP A 50 17.06 -31.22 -16.27
N ALA A 51 17.41 -31.41 -15.00
CA ALA A 51 16.44 -31.40 -13.92
C ALA A 51 15.93 -29.97 -13.87
N GLU A 52 14.67 -29.80 -14.23
CA GLU A 52 13.94 -28.54 -14.05
C GLU A 52 14.16 -28.08 -12.60
N PRO A 53 14.58 -26.82 -12.38
CA PRO A 53 14.80 -26.34 -11.02
C PRO A 53 13.52 -26.56 -10.22
N PRO A 54 13.63 -26.98 -8.95
CA PRO A 54 12.46 -27.19 -8.12
C PRO A 54 11.62 -25.91 -8.11
N PRO A 55 10.28 -26.02 -8.18
CA PRO A 55 9.40 -24.86 -8.18
C PRO A 55 9.70 -24.01 -6.95
N GLU A 56 9.81 -22.70 -7.15
CA GLU A 56 9.99 -21.75 -6.05
C GLU A 56 8.84 -21.90 -5.05
N PRO A 57 9.15 -21.87 -3.74
CA PRO A 57 8.12 -21.95 -2.72
C PRO A 57 7.13 -20.77 -2.91
N PRO A 58 5.82 -21.02 -2.75
CA PRO A 58 4.81 -19.99 -2.96
C PRO A 58 5.07 -18.79 -2.02
N ALA A 59 5.00 -17.60 -2.59
CA ALA A 59 5.18 -16.37 -1.82
C ALA A 59 4.12 -16.26 -0.71
N MET A 60 4.57 -15.95 0.50
CA MET A 60 3.68 -15.76 1.66
C MET A 60 2.89 -14.46 1.60
N LEU A 61 3.41 -13.44 0.93
CA LEU A 61 2.75 -12.15 0.70
C LEU A 61 2.93 -11.73 -0.75
N GLU A 62 1.91 -11.11 -1.31
CA GLU A 62 1.99 -10.31 -2.52
C GLU A 62 2.26 -8.85 -2.12
N HIS A 63 3.48 -8.38 -2.30
CA HIS A 63 3.85 -7.01 -1.94
C HIS A 63 3.20 -5.99 -2.88
N VAL A 64 2.64 -4.93 -2.31
CA VAL A 64 2.21 -3.76 -3.07
C VAL A 64 3.46 -3.06 -3.61
N ARG A 65 3.41 -2.55 -4.83
CA ARG A 65 4.53 -1.78 -5.38
C ARG A 65 4.63 -0.44 -4.67
N VAL A 66 5.84 0.02 -4.43
CA VAL A 66 6.09 1.30 -3.75
C VAL A 66 5.34 2.46 -4.42
N GLU A 67 5.24 2.44 -5.76
CA GLU A 67 4.54 3.45 -6.55
C GLU A 67 3.02 3.45 -6.37
N ASP A 68 2.45 2.34 -5.88
CA ASP A 68 1.01 2.18 -5.65
C ASP A 68 0.63 2.37 -4.16
N MET A 69 1.62 2.57 -3.29
CA MET A 69 1.41 2.75 -1.86
C MET A 69 0.97 4.17 -1.54
N GLN A 70 -0.26 4.32 -1.08
CA GLN A 70 -0.89 5.60 -0.75
C GLN A 70 -2.02 5.43 0.25
N PHE A 71 -2.48 6.53 0.84
CA PHE A 71 -3.69 6.58 1.65
C PHE A 71 -4.84 7.11 0.78
N PRO A 72 -5.74 6.26 0.28
CA PRO A 72 -6.83 6.70 -0.59
C PRO A 72 -7.87 7.49 0.21
N ILE A 73 -8.27 8.65 -0.30
CA ILE A 73 -9.30 9.50 0.31
C ILE A 73 -10.63 9.34 -0.43
N THR A 74 -10.64 9.65 -1.73
CA THR A 74 -11.86 9.65 -2.53
C THR A 74 -11.57 9.49 -4.02
N GLY A 75 -12.58 9.06 -4.78
CA GLY A 75 -12.57 9.11 -6.24
C GLY A 75 -13.62 10.11 -6.74
N PHE A 76 -13.27 10.87 -7.77
CA PHE A 76 -14.15 11.86 -8.40
C PHE A 76 -14.78 11.36 -9.71
N GLY A 77 -14.54 10.10 -10.06
CA GLY A 77 -15.02 9.51 -11.31
C GLY A 77 -14.33 10.07 -12.55
N ASN A 78 -15.02 9.97 -13.69
CA ASN A 78 -14.52 10.48 -14.96
C ASN A 78 -14.80 11.98 -15.08
N LEU A 79 -13.72 12.76 -15.10
CA LEU A 79 -13.80 14.22 -15.28
C LEU A 79 -13.22 14.64 -16.63
N THR A 80 -13.78 15.74 -17.18
CA THR A 80 -13.14 16.48 -18.28
C THR A 80 -11.96 17.30 -17.76
N THR A 81 -11.12 17.83 -18.62
CA THR A 81 -10.04 18.74 -18.21
C THR A 81 -10.56 19.98 -17.48
N HIS A 82 -11.68 20.55 -17.96
CA HIS A 82 -12.32 21.70 -17.33
C HIS A 82 -12.84 21.34 -15.92
N ASP A 83 -13.50 20.20 -15.77
CA ASP A 83 -14.02 19.76 -14.48
C ASP A 83 -12.91 19.41 -13.50
N THR A 84 -11.81 18.82 -13.97
CA THR A 84 -10.62 18.57 -13.16
C THR A 84 -10.06 19.88 -12.58
N HIS A 85 -10.00 20.94 -13.39
CA HIS A 85 -9.59 22.25 -12.91
C HIS A 85 -10.52 22.78 -11.81
N ARG A 86 -11.85 22.68 -12.01
CA ARG A 86 -12.83 23.12 -10.99
C ARG A 86 -12.69 22.35 -9.67
N VAL A 87 -12.50 21.04 -9.74
CA VAL A 87 -12.22 20.20 -8.55
C VAL A 87 -10.94 20.64 -7.86
N THR A 88 -9.87 20.85 -8.63
CA THR A 88 -8.57 21.29 -8.09
C THR A 88 -8.69 22.61 -7.36
N GLU A 89 -9.32 23.61 -7.99
CA GLU A 89 -9.48 24.94 -7.38
C GLU A 89 -10.37 24.91 -6.13
N SER A 90 -11.41 24.07 -6.12
CA SER A 90 -12.26 23.90 -4.94
C SER A 90 -11.48 23.30 -3.75
N ILE A 91 -10.63 22.31 -4.00
CA ILE A 91 -9.79 21.70 -2.96
C ILE A 91 -8.72 22.69 -2.49
N LYS A 92 -8.09 23.46 -3.41
CA LYS A 92 -7.15 24.53 -3.04
C LYS A 92 -7.79 25.62 -2.17
N ALA A 93 -9.06 25.95 -2.44
CA ALA A 93 -9.79 26.89 -1.61
C ALA A 93 -10.01 26.33 -0.19
N ALA A 94 -10.38 25.05 -0.07
CA ALA A 94 -10.54 24.40 1.23
C ALA A 94 -9.20 24.24 1.99
N ALA A 95 -8.09 24.13 1.27
CA ALA A 95 -6.75 24.01 1.85
C ALA A 95 -6.30 25.28 2.59
N ALA A 96 -6.97 26.41 2.38
CA ALA A 96 -6.69 27.63 3.13
C ALA A 96 -6.95 27.51 4.65
N ASP A 97 -7.85 26.59 5.02
CA ASP A 97 -8.22 26.32 6.40
C ASP A 97 -7.49 25.11 7.02
N TRP A 98 -6.57 24.47 6.26
CA TRP A 98 -5.83 23.31 6.77
C TRP A 98 -4.67 23.75 7.66
N HIS A 99 -4.48 23.01 8.74
CA HIS A 99 -3.26 23.08 9.52
C HIS A 99 -2.19 22.13 8.96
N PRO A 100 -0.89 22.42 9.16
CA PRO A 100 0.17 21.47 8.86
C PRO A 100 -0.06 20.15 9.61
N VAL A 101 0.09 19.02 8.90
CA VAL A 101 -0.14 17.68 9.44
C VAL A 101 1.17 16.92 9.40
N THR A 102 1.68 16.55 10.56
CA THR A 102 2.89 15.73 10.68
C THR A 102 2.52 14.31 11.04
N LEU A 103 2.98 13.36 10.25
CA LEU A 103 2.73 11.92 10.43
C LEU A 103 4.03 11.15 10.37
N ARG A 104 4.03 9.94 10.95
CA ARG A 104 5.03 8.91 10.73
C ARG A 104 4.39 7.54 10.69
N PHE A 105 5.00 6.60 9.99
CA PHE A 105 4.55 5.21 10.06
C PHE A 105 4.84 4.62 11.44
N ALA A 106 3.81 4.05 12.05
CA ALA A 106 3.89 3.39 13.34
C ALA A 106 2.72 2.41 13.50
N GLY A 107 3.04 1.17 13.79
CA GLY A 107 2.06 0.12 13.95
C GLY A 107 1.61 -0.54 12.65
N GLY A 108 0.95 -1.68 12.82
CA GLY A 108 0.41 -2.47 11.71
C GLY A 108 -0.87 -3.19 12.09
N THR A 109 -1.55 -3.71 11.08
CA THR A 109 -2.67 -4.64 11.22
C THR A 109 -2.81 -5.45 9.95
N ALA A 110 -3.58 -6.51 10.01
CA ALA A 110 -3.90 -7.31 8.83
C ALA A 110 -5.34 -7.83 8.94
N LEU A 111 -6.02 -7.99 7.80
CA LEU A 111 -7.36 -8.52 7.72
C LEU A 111 -8.36 -7.76 8.62
N ASP A 112 -8.27 -6.43 8.60
CA ASP A 112 -8.91 -5.52 9.58
C ASP A 112 -10.45 -5.48 9.47
N PHE A 113 -11.02 -5.95 8.34
CA PHE A 113 -12.47 -5.96 8.12
C PHE A 113 -12.88 -7.15 7.23
N PRO A 114 -14.19 -7.52 7.23
CA PRO A 114 -14.67 -8.63 6.42
C PRO A 114 -14.32 -8.50 4.94
N GLY A 115 -13.67 -9.51 4.37
CA GLY A 115 -13.22 -9.52 2.98
C GLY A 115 -11.91 -8.77 2.72
N ASP A 116 -11.24 -8.29 3.77
CA ASP A 116 -9.91 -7.72 3.66
C ASP A 116 -8.84 -8.82 3.53
N TRP A 117 -7.93 -8.63 2.58
CA TRP A 117 -6.78 -9.50 2.31
C TRP A 117 -5.46 -8.75 2.46
N SER A 118 -5.49 -7.56 3.08
CA SER A 118 -4.36 -6.66 3.13
C SER A 118 -3.62 -6.73 4.47
N VAL A 119 -2.32 -6.45 4.39
CA VAL A 119 -1.47 -6.03 5.49
C VAL A 119 -1.36 -4.51 5.42
N TRP A 120 -1.64 -3.84 6.52
CA TRP A 120 -1.73 -2.39 6.61
C TRP A 120 -0.63 -1.84 7.52
N ALA A 121 0.09 -0.84 7.03
CA ALA A 121 0.91 0.04 7.87
C ALA A 121 0.04 1.20 8.36
N LYS A 122 0.06 1.45 9.66
CA LYS A 122 -0.64 2.56 10.32
C LYS A 122 0.28 3.76 10.43
N VAL A 123 -0.33 4.91 10.71
CA VAL A 123 0.41 6.14 11.05
C VAL A 123 0.00 6.63 12.42
N GLU A 124 0.91 7.40 13.04
CA GLU A 124 0.68 8.21 14.22
C GLU A 124 1.12 9.66 13.97
N GLY A 125 0.74 10.58 14.82
CA GLY A 125 0.99 12.02 14.69
C GLY A 125 -0.32 12.80 14.79
N ASP A 126 -0.48 13.83 13.95
CA ASP A 126 -1.62 14.75 13.97
C ASP A 126 -2.87 14.11 13.33
N LEU A 127 -3.42 13.05 13.98
CA LEU A 127 -4.51 12.25 13.41
C LEU A 127 -5.82 13.03 13.26
N ASP A 128 -6.16 13.90 14.20
CA ASP A 128 -7.40 14.68 14.11
C ASP A 128 -7.34 15.64 12.92
N GLU A 129 -6.20 16.26 12.68
CA GLU A 129 -5.93 17.16 11.56
C GLU A 129 -5.96 16.41 10.21
N VAL A 130 -5.34 15.23 10.14
CA VAL A 130 -5.40 14.43 8.90
C VAL A 130 -6.81 13.95 8.59
N PHE A 131 -7.61 13.60 9.61
CA PHE A 131 -9.01 13.27 9.40
C PHE A 131 -9.84 14.48 8.95
N ALA A 132 -9.57 15.67 9.50
CA ALA A 132 -10.22 16.91 9.09
C ALA A 132 -9.86 17.25 7.64
N MET A 133 -8.58 17.22 7.29
CA MET A 133 -8.07 17.44 5.95
C MET A 133 -8.67 16.44 4.94
N ALA A 134 -8.63 15.15 5.23
CA ALA A 134 -9.18 14.11 4.34
C ALA A 134 -10.70 14.24 4.15
N ARG A 135 -11.44 14.68 5.17
CA ARG A 135 -12.89 14.90 5.11
C ARG A 135 -13.24 16.13 4.27
N SER A 136 -12.45 17.19 4.35
CA SER A 136 -12.71 18.42 3.62
C SER A 136 -12.59 18.25 2.11
N VAL A 137 -11.76 17.31 1.63
CA VAL A 137 -11.55 17.06 0.19
C VAL A 137 -12.86 16.67 -0.53
N PRO A 138 -13.60 15.61 -0.17
CA PRO A 138 -14.87 15.32 -0.79
C PRO A 138 -15.92 16.42 -0.55
N GLN A 139 -15.93 17.02 0.65
CA GLN A 139 -16.90 18.07 1.00
C GLN A 139 -16.75 19.32 0.12
N SER A 140 -15.53 19.74 -0.18
CA SER A 140 -15.29 20.91 -1.02
C SER A 140 -15.83 20.75 -2.45
N VAL A 141 -16.05 19.53 -2.91
CA VAL A 141 -16.47 19.22 -4.28
C VAL A 141 -17.96 18.87 -4.37
N GLU A 142 -18.64 18.57 -3.26
CA GLU A 142 -20.07 18.15 -3.27
C GLU A 142 -20.99 19.14 -3.99
N GLY A 143 -20.75 20.44 -3.84
CA GLY A 143 -21.56 21.49 -4.50
C GLY A 143 -21.34 21.62 -6.02
N LEU A 144 -20.35 20.96 -6.59
CA LEU A 144 -20.01 21.06 -8.02
C LEU A 144 -20.81 20.12 -8.91
N GLY A 145 -21.59 19.19 -8.32
CA GLY A 145 -22.46 18.25 -9.07
C GLY A 145 -21.72 17.06 -9.66
N PHE A 146 -20.49 16.77 -9.22
CA PHE A 146 -19.73 15.60 -9.64
C PHE A 146 -20.01 14.40 -8.74
N PHE A 147 -19.72 13.20 -9.28
CA PHE A 147 -19.65 12.00 -8.45
C PHE A 147 -18.49 12.14 -7.47
N VAL A 148 -18.74 11.81 -6.20
CA VAL A 148 -17.75 11.77 -5.14
C VAL A 148 -17.91 10.45 -4.40
N ASP A 149 -16.86 9.64 -4.39
CA ASP A 149 -16.85 8.39 -3.62
C ASP A 149 -16.79 8.73 -2.12
N ARG A 150 -17.82 8.33 -1.39
CA ARG A 150 -17.98 8.63 0.06
C ARG A 150 -17.40 7.53 0.96
N ARG A 151 -16.27 6.94 0.55
CA ARG A 151 -15.58 5.98 1.42
C ARG A 151 -15.08 6.67 2.70
N LYS A 152 -15.10 5.91 3.79
CA LYS A 152 -14.49 6.38 5.03
C LYS A 152 -12.97 6.37 4.88
N PHE A 153 -12.32 7.53 5.05
CA PHE A 153 -10.87 7.61 5.13
C PHE A 153 -10.33 6.78 6.29
N ARG A 154 -9.24 6.06 6.06
CA ARG A 154 -8.53 5.28 7.07
C ARG A 154 -7.06 5.67 7.02
N PRO A 155 -6.45 6.05 8.16
CA PRO A 155 -5.05 6.45 8.22
C PRO A 155 -4.16 5.19 8.25
N MET A 156 -4.31 4.34 7.24
CA MET A 156 -3.55 3.12 7.04
C MET A 156 -3.29 2.89 5.55
N MET A 157 -2.13 2.37 5.22
CA MET A 157 -1.65 2.14 3.87
C MET A 157 -1.43 0.65 3.65
N SER A 158 -1.98 0.08 2.57
CA SER A 158 -1.75 -1.31 2.20
C SER A 158 -0.30 -1.49 1.73
N VAL A 159 0.43 -2.40 2.36
CA VAL A 159 1.83 -2.70 2.04
C VAL A 159 2.01 -4.07 1.41
N ALA A 160 1.07 -4.99 1.66
CA ALA A 160 1.04 -6.31 1.05
C ALA A 160 -0.36 -6.89 1.09
N LYS A 161 -0.59 -7.98 0.36
CA LYS A 161 -1.78 -8.83 0.46
C LYS A 161 -1.36 -10.23 0.90
N VAL A 162 -2.23 -10.87 1.66
CA VAL A 162 -2.06 -12.27 2.01
C VAL A 162 -2.32 -13.16 0.80
N THR A 163 -1.64 -14.29 0.74
CA THR A 163 -1.82 -15.33 -0.28
C THR A 163 -2.40 -16.60 0.36
N PRO A 164 -2.82 -17.58 -0.40
CA PRO A 164 -3.20 -18.89 0.15
C PRO A 164 -2.09 -19.59 0.93
N ALA A 165 -0.84 -19.21 0.73
CA ALA A 165 0.32 -19.75 1.45
C ALA A 165 0.59 -19.03 2.78
N THR A 166 -0.04 -17.86 3.04
CA THR A 166 0.16 -17.09 4.27
C THR A 166 -0.29 -17.89 5.49
N THR A 167 0.61 -18.08 6.45
CA THR A 167 0.26 -18.74 7.72
C THR A 167 0.00 -17.69 8.81
N GLY A 168 -0.85 -18.04 9.80
CA GLY A 168 -1.13 -17.17 10.94
C GLY A 168 0.13 -16.72 11.68
N PRO A 169 1.04 -17.63 12.09
CA PRO A 169 2.28 -17.24 12.77
C PRO A 169 3.21 -16.35 11.96
N PHE A 170 3.21 -16.48 10.63
CA PHE A 170 3.97 -15.58 9.77
C PHE A 170 3.34 -14.19 9.75
N LEU A 171 2.01 -14.11 9.61
CA LEU A 171 1.28 -12.85 9.60
C LEU A 171 1.42 -12.10 10.93
N GLU A 172 1.37 -12.81 12.05
CA GLU A 172 1.61 -12.25 13.40
C GLU A 172 3.01 -11.63 13.51
N LYS A 173 4.05 -12.27 12.95
CA LYS A 173 5.40 -11.71 12.92
C LYS A 173 5.49 -10.43 12.08
N VAL A 174 4.78 -10.40 10.95
CA VAL A 174 4.74 -9.20 10.09
C VAL A 174 4.08 -8.05 10.83
N VAL A 175 2.93 -8.27 11.46
CA VAL A 175 2.23 -7.26 12.25
C VAL A 175 3.08 -6.79 13.43
N ALA A 176 3.71 -7.73 14.17
CA ALA A 176 4.59 -7.39 15.29
C ALA A 176 5.81 -6.55 14.85
N ALA A 177 6.37 -6.81 13.67
CA ALA A 177 7.46 -6.02 13.13
C ALA A 177 7.01 -4.59 12.76
N LEU A 178 5.82 -4.44 12.19
CA LEU A 178 5.22 -3.13 11.93
C LEU A 178 4.89 -2.39 13.23
N ASP A 179 4.42 -3.09 14.26
CA ASP A 179 4.13 -2.51 15.58
C ASP A 179 5.39 -2.02 16.29
N ALA A 180 6.51 -2.68 16.06
CA ALA A 180 7.82 -2.26 16.60
C ALA A 180 8.46 -1.14 15.77
N PHE A 181 8.02 -0.93 14.53
CA PHE A 181 8.59 0.07 13.64
C PHE A 181 8.13 1.48 13.99
N ARG A 182 9.07 2.44 13.92
CA ARG A 182 8.82 3.87 14.01
C ARG A 182 9.60 4.56 12.90
N GLY A 183 8.86 5.06 11.89
CA GLY A 183 9.44 5.80 10.77
C GLY A 183 9.82 7.23 11.13
N GLU A 184 10.51 7.89 10.23
CA GLU A 184 10.74 9.33 10.30
C GLU A 184 9.44 10.11 10.10
N GLU A 185 9.36 11.29 10.68
CA GLU A 185 8.22 12.20 10.52
C GLU A 185 8.23 12.84 9.14
N TRP A 186 7.04 13.04 8.59
CA TRP A 186 6.83 13.72 7.30
C TRP A 186 5.53 14.53 7.32
N THR A 187 5.49 15.60 6.50
CA THR A 187 4.29 16.42 6.36
C THR A 187 3.35 15.81 5.33
N ALA A 188 2.08 15.65 5.70
CA ALA A 188 1.05 15.13 4.82
C ALA A 188 0.48 16.23 3.93
N GLU A 189 0.33 15.93 2.64
CA GLU A 189 -0.30 16.75 1.62
C GLU A 189 -1.29 15.93 0.81
N ILE A 190 -2.28 16.59 0.22
CA ILE A 190 -3.23 15.94 -0.68
C ILE A 190 -2.64 15.91 -2.10
N SER A 191 -2.57 14.71 -2.67
CA SER A 191 -2.23 14.51 -4.07
C SER A 191 -3.48 14.23 -4.88
N LEU A 192 -3.63 14.93 -6.00
CA LEU A 192 -4.62 14.60 -7.02
C LEU A 192 -3.96 13.73 -8.09
N LEU A 193 -4.57 12.58 -8.32
CA LEU A 193 -4.03 11.53 -9.18
C LEU A 193 -4.98 11.32 -10.36
N LYS A 194 -4.42 11.07 -11.53
CA LYS A 194 -5.16 10.59 -12.71
C LYS A 194 -4.74 9.17 -13.05
N GLU A 195 -5.71 8.36 -13.43
CA GLU A 195 -5.41 7.06 -13.99
C GLU A 195 -4.91 7.18 -15.42
N THR A 196 -3.79 6.55 -15.70
CA THR A 196 -3.19 6.40 -17.04
C THR A 196 -2.89 4.94 -17.29
N PHE A 197 -2.65 4.56 -18.55
CA PHE A 197 -2.27 3.21 -18.91
C PHE A 197 -0.84 3.21 -19.44
N VAL A 198 0.04 2.46 -18.77
CA VAL A 198 1.43 2.26 -19.17
C VAL A 198 1.65 0.78 -19.39
N GLY A 199 2.02 0.39 -20.62
CA GLY A 199 2.18 -1.03 -20.96
C GLY A 199 0.92 -1.87 -20.78
N GLY A 200 -0.29 -1.28 -20.96
CA GLY A 200 -1.57 -1.96 -20.78
C GLY A 200 -2.01 -2.13 -19.32
N ARG A 201 -1.28 -1.58 -18.36
CA ARG A 201 -1.63 -1.62 -16.93
C ARG A 201 -2.07 -0.24 -16.45
N PRO A 202 -3.13 -0.14 -15.63
CA PRO A 202 -3.51 1.12 -15.00
C PRO A 202 -2.42 1.57 -14.03
N GLN A 203 -2.10 2.86 -14.07
CA GLN A 203 -1.16 3.51 -13.17
C GLN A 203 -1.74 4.86 -12.74
N LEU A 204 -1.61 5.18 -11.45
CA LEU A 204 -1.97 6.47 -10.91
C LEU A 204 -0.78 7.43 -11.04
N VAL A 205 -1.01 8.58 -11.67
CA VAL A 205 0.02 9.62 -11.87
C VAL A 205 -0.44 10.89 -11.18
N GLU A 206 0.39 11.38 -10.27
CA GLU A 206 0.17 12.67 -9.61
C GLU A 206 0.24 13.80 -10.64
N PHE A 207 -0.72 14.71 -10.61
CA PHE A 207 -0.73 15.91 -11.46
C PHE A 207 -0.85 17.20 -10.66
N GLU A 208 -1.24 17.13 -9.38
CA GLU A 208 -1.34 18.28 -8.49
C GLU A 208 -1.07 17.84 -7.06
N ARG A 209 -0.39 18.67 -6.27
CA ARG A 209 -0.17 18.47 -4.85
C ARG A 209 -0.60 19.72 -4.10
N ILE A 210 -1.40 19.53 -3.04
CA ILE A 210 -2.05 20.60 -2.30
C ILE A 210 -1.76 20.38 -0.82
N GLY A 211 -1.05 21.31 -0.23
CA GLY A 211 -0.77 21.38 1.20
C GLY A 211 -1.43 22.56 1.87
N PRO A 212 -1.33 22.68 3.20
CA PRO A 212 -1.72 23.88 3.93
C PRO A 212 -0.92 25.09 3.42
N ARG A 213 -1.53 26.26 3.43
CA ARG A 213 -0.81 27.48 3.09
C ARG A 213 0.20 27.81 4.20
N PRO A 214 1.42 28.29 3.85
CA PRO A 214 2.41 28.71 4.83
C PRO A 214 1.94 29.92 5.65
#